data_5a4a4f607e05a30cc84afa066e2f13f5
#
_entry.id   5a4a4f607e05a30cc84afa066e2f13f5
#
_cell.length_a   1.000
_cell.length_b   1.000
_cell.length_c   1.000
_cell.angle_alpha   90.00
_cell.angle_beta   90.00
_cell.angle_gamma   90.00
#
_symmetry.space_group_name_H-M   'P 1'
#
loop_
_entity.id
_entity.type
_entity.pdbx_description
1 polymer ?
#
loop_
_entity_poly.entity_id
_entity_poly.type
_entity_poly.pdbx_seq_one_letter_code
_entity_poly.pdbx_strand_id
1 'polypeptide(L)'
;AVDIEQLKYAPLFAGEKDIFKFLQLLPGVSAGKDGMSGLLVRGGSNDQTLILLDDVPIYNQAHAYGILSIFSGEIVQSAEMSKGYISPAYGSRLSAVTQIRTREGDRHNHRQSLTVGTLSLAGTLDGPIKFGKGSYLISARYFFPEAILAIANKDIRYGFYDITGKLTYDIHRNHTFSFGVYSGDDHMKNKKDHAENGFGWGNTTASLRLESRWNNNLRSLVAVYYTYLQNRQETEFKDDGFSNWGKTTFKTHEFGAR
;
A
#
# COMPACT_ATOMS: atom_id res chain seq x y z
N ALA A 1 3.69 -19.30 -0.17
CA ALA A 1 2.82 -18.40 0.62
C ALA A 1 3.52 -18.12 1.94
N VAL A 2 3.55 -16.88 2.34
CA VAL A 2 3.97 -16.47 3.68
C VAL A 2 2.69 -16.33 4.49
N ASP A 3 2.53 -17.13 5.53
CA ASP A 3 1.34 -17.14 6.37
C ASP A 3 1.36 -15.98 7.37
N ILE A 4 0.18 -15.50 7.80
CA ILE A 4 -0.01 -14.46 8.83
C ILE A 4 0.78 -14.77 10.10
N GLU A 5 0.90 -16.04 10.50
CA GLU A 5 1.67 -16.42 11.67
C GLU A 5 3.14 -16.01 11.54
N GLN A 6 3.70 -16.09 10.35
CA GLN A 6 5.07 -15.65 10.07
C GLN A 6 5.17 -14.12 10.04
N LEU A 7 4.11 -13.41 9.65
CA LEU A 7 4.06 -11.94 9.70
C LEU A 7 4.05 -11.39 11.15
N LYS A 8 3.67 -12.19 12.14
CA LYS A 8 3.80 -11.81 13.55
C LYS A 8 5.26 -11.57 13.96
N TYR A 9 6.20 -12.24 13.26
CA TYR A 9 7.64 -12.11 13.48
C TYR A 9 8.30 -11.08 12.54
N ALA A 10 7.51 -10.35 11.74
CA ALA A 10 8.05 -9.29 10.89
C ALA A 10 8.80 -8.25 11.73
N PRO A 11 9.96 -7.78 11.27
CA PRO A 11 10.69 -6.75 11.97
C PRO A 11 9.83 -5.51 12.17
N LEU A 12 9.88 -4.96 13.37
CA LEU A 12 9.29 -3.65 13.66
C LEU A 12 10.23 -2.58 13.09
N PHE A 13 9.71 -1.77 12.21
CA PHE A 13 10.38 -0.58 11.73
C PHE A 13 9.58 0.66 12.13
N ALA A 14 10.20 1.59 12.83
CA ALA A 14 9.53 2.77 13.39
C ALA A 14 8.28 2.45 14.26
N GLY A 15 8.26 1.27 14.88
CA GLY A 15 7.13 0.81 15.70
C GLY A 15 6.03 0.08 14.92
N GLU A 16 6.16 -0.05 13.62
CA GLU A 16 5.20 -0.74 12.75
C GLU A 16 5.77 -2.03 12.14
N LYS A 17 4.90 -3.01 11.88
CA LYS A 17 5.26 -4.21 11.13
C LYS A 17 5.23 -3.90 9.65
N ASP A 18 6.38 -4.04 9.00
CA ASP A 18 6.49 -3.82 7.56
C ASP A 18 6.63 -5.14 6.80
N ILE A 19 5.66 -5.40 5.94
CA ILE A 19 5.58 -6.63 5.15
C ILE A 19 6.71 -6.73 4.14
N PHE A 20 7.12 -5.62 3.55
CA PHE A 20 8.21 -5.64 2.58
C PHE A 20 9.55 -5.96 3.23
N LYS A 21 9.79 -5.44 4.45
CA LYS A 21 10.98 -5.82 5.22
C LYS A 21 11.01 -7.31 5.52
N PHE A 22 9.85 -7.92 5.77
CA PHE A 22 9.75 -9.36 5.92
C PHE A 22 10.02 -10.10 4.59
N LEU A 23 9.41 -9.68 3.49
CA LEU A 23 9.62 -10.29 2.17
C LEU A 23 11.06 -10.19 1.70
N GLN A 24 11.79 -9.14 2.09
CA GLN A 24 13.22 -8.96 1.81
C GLN A 24 14.12 -9.99 2.50
N LEU A 25 13.63 -10.66 3.55
CA LEU A 25 14.34 -11.78 4.21
C LEU A 25 14.25 -13.10 3.42
N LEU A 26 13.38 -13.18 2.42
CA LEU A 26 13.20 -14.39 1.63
C LEU A 26 14.40 -14.62 0.69
N PRO A 27 14.86 -15.86 0.50
CA PRO A 27 15.95 -16.16 -0.42
C PRO A 27 15.71 -15.61 -1.83
N GLY A 28 16.70 -14.90 -2.40
CA GLY A 28 16.61 -14.31 -3.73
C GLY A 28 15.73 -13.06 -3.83
N VAL A 29 15.39 -12.45 -2.71
CA VAL A 29 14.79 -11.12 -2.63
C VAL A 29 15.78 -10.21 -1.93
N SER A 30 15.98 -9.03 -2.47
CA SER A 30 16.80 -7.99 -1.85
C SER A 30 16.05 -6.67 -1.79
N ALA A 31 16.45 -5.84 -0.83
CA ALA A 31 16.02 -4.46 -0.79
C ALA A 31 16.55 -3.71 -2.02
N GLY A 32 15.85 -2.66 -2.42
CA GLY A 32 16.42 -1.67 -3.36
C GLY A 32 17.72 -1.06 -2.81
N LYS A 33 18.39 -0.26 -3.63
CA LYS A 33 19.58 0.47 -3.18
C LYS A 33 19.28 1.22 -1.88
N ASP A 34 20.22 1.16 -0.93
CA ASP A 34 20.19 1.92 0.32
C ASP A 34 19.08 1.58 1.32
N GLY A 35 18.63 0.33 1.34
CA GLY A 35 17.63 -0.13 2.31
C GLY A 35 16.20 0.31 1.98
N MET A 36 15.96 0.82 0.79
CA MET A 36 14.63 1.22 0.32
C MET A 36 13.69 0.02 0.21
N SER A 37 12.39 0.23 0.39
CA SER A 37 11.32 -0.77 0.31
C SER A 37 11.02 -1.18 -1.14
N GLY A 38 12.05 -1.60 -1.86
CA GLY A 38 11.85 -2.27 -3.13
C GLY A 38 11.92 -3.77 -2.96
N LEU A 39 11.25 -4.51 -3.80
CA LEU A 39 11.41 -5.95 -3.91
C LEU A 39 12.17 -6.26 -5.18
N LEU A 40 13.51 -6.31 -5.07
CA LEU A 40 14.37 -6.77 -6.14
C LEU A 40 14.43 -8.29 -6.10
N VAL A 41 13.78 -8.94 -7.03
CA VAL A 41 13.66 -10.40 -7.03
C VAL A 41 14.56 -10.98 -8.11
N ARG A 42 15.51 -11.86 -7.72
CA ARG A 42 16.43 -12.57 -8.63
C ARG A 42 17.18 -11.64 -9.58
N GLY A 43 17.63 -10.48 -9.09
CA GLY A 43 18.37 -9.50 -9.87
C GLY A 43 17.51 -8.61 -10.77
N GLY A 44 16.18 -8.76 -10.73
CA GLY A 44 15.26 -7.84 -11.41
C GLY A 44 15.15 -6.50 -10.69
N SER A 45 14.73 -5.48 -11.43
CA SER A 45 14.44 -4.14 -10.89
C SER A 45 13.06 -4.03 -10.29
N ASN A 46 12.79 -2.97 -9.52
CA ASN A 46 11.52 -2.73 -8.83
C ASN A 46 10.31 -2.72 -9.77
N ASP A 47 10.46 -2.15 -10.95
CA ASP A 47 9.42 -2.06 -11.97
C ASP A 47 9.11 -3.40 -12.63
N GLN A 48 9.97 -4.43 -12.45
CA GLN A 48 9.79 -5.77 -12.98
C GLN A 48 8.99 -6.69 -12.03
N THR A 49 8.69 -6.25 -10.83
CA THR A 49 7.84 -6.99 -9.88
C THR A 49 6.41 -6.43 -9.91
N LEU A 50 5.44 -7.29 -10.20
CA LEU A 50 4.03 -6.94 -10.09
C LEU A 50 3.60 -7.04 -8.63
N ILE A 51 3.07 -5.95 -8.08
CA ILE A 51 2.50 -5.92 -6.75
C ILE A 51 1.01 -5.69 -6.84
N LEU A 52 0.27 -6.56 -6.19
CA LEU A 52 -1.19 -6.57 -6.18
C LEU A 52 -1.70 -6.42 -4.74
N LEU A 53 -2.57 -5.47 -4.52
CA LEU A 53 -3.36 -5.32 -3.30
C LEU A 53 -4.79 -5.76 -3.60
N ASP A 54 -5.24 -6.86 -3.00
CA ASP A 54 -6.56 -7.47 -3.29
C ASP A 54 -6.82 -7.59 -4.81
N ASP A 55 -5.83 -8.09 -5.56
CA ASP A 55 -5.81 -8.28 -7.01
C ASP A 55 -5.72 -6.98 -7.86
N VAL A 56 -5.57 -5.80 -7.23
CA VAL A 56 -5.39 -4.51 -7.91
C VAL A 56 -3.92 -4.15 -8.03
N PRO A 57 -3.40 -3.79 -9.21
CA PRO A 57 -2.03 -3.33 -9.36
C PRO A 57 -1.74 -2.05 -8.56
N ILE A 58 -0.63 -2.07 -7.83
CA ILE A 58 -0.08 -0.93 -7.12
C ILE A 58 1.25 -0.53 -7.76
N TYR A 59 1.37 0.72 -8.15
CA TYR A 59 2.57 1.22 -8.82
C TYR A 59 3.61 1.78 -7.87
N ASN A 60 3.20 2.61 -6.92
CA ASN A 60 4.06 3.06 -5.85
C ASN A 60 3.78 2.26 -4.59
N GLN A 61 4.73 1.45 -4.18
CA GLN A 61 4.59 0.44 -3.14
C GLN A 61 5.15 0.88 -1.79
N ALA A 62 5.65 2.11 -1.70
CA ALA A 62 6.39 2.56 -0.53
C ALA A 62 6.24 4.05 -0.26
N HIS A 63 6.30 4.37 1.02
CA HIS A 63 6.42 5.71 1.56
C HIS A 63 7.86 6.06 1.89
N ALA A 64 8.14 7.33 2.13
CA ALA A 64 9.43 7.83 2.59
C ALA A 64 10.60 7.35 1.70
N TYR A 65 10.46 7.47 0.38
CA TYR A 65 11.45 6.99 -0.59
C TYR A 65 11.81 5.50 -0.42
N GLY A 66 10.88 4.70 0.05
CA GLY A 66 11.07 3.27 0.22
C GLY A 66 11.46 2.84 1.64
N ILE A 67 11.37 3.67 2.62
CA ILE A 67 11.65 3.31 4.01
C ILE A 67 10.54 2.46 4.61
N LEU A 68 9.28 2.78 4.33
CA LEU A 68 8.10 2.06 4.79
C LEU A 68 7.24 1.59 3.61
N SER A 69 6.64 0.43 3.74
CA SER A 69 5.66 -0.02 2.74
C SER A 69 4.30 0.68 2.94
N ILE A 70 3.53 0.76 1.86
CA ILE A 70 2.14 1.24 1.93
C ILE A 70 1.21 0.25 2.66
N PHE A 71 1.68 -0.98 2.92
CA PHE A 71 0.89 -2.06 3.50
C PHE A 71 1.05 -2.10 5.01
N SER A 72 0.07 -1.59 5.74
CA SER A 72 0.05 -1.72 7.19
C SER A 72 -0.08 -3.18 7.61
N GLY A 73 0.80 -3.64 8.51
CA GLY A 73 0.77 -5.00 9.02
C GLY A 73 -0.52 -5.37 9.77
N GLU A 74 -1.32 -4.39 10.21
CA GLU A 74 -2.58 -4.63 10.93
C GLU A 74 -3.72 -5.06 10.01
N ILE A 75 -3.68 -4.66 8.73
CA ILE A 75 -4.75 -4.96 7.78
C ILE A 75 -4.40 -6.10 6.84
N VAL A 76 -3.13 -6.50 6.75
CA VAL A 76 -2.74 -7.58 5.85
C VAL A 76 -3.09 -8.93 6.43
N GLN A 77 -3.75 -9.74 5.60
CA GLN A 77 -4.07 -11.13 5.90
C GLN A 77 -2.98 -12.09 5.42
N SER A 78 -2.51 -11.91 4.21
CA SER A 78 -1.47 -12.75 3.64
C SER A 78 -0.64 -11.99 2.61
N ALA A 79 0.60 -12.43 2.43
CA ALA A 79 1.46 -12.01 1.35
C ALA A 79 2.02 -13.24 0.65
N GLU A 80 1.79 -13.34 -0.64
CA GLU A 80 2.27 -14.43 -1.48
C GLU A 80 3.19 -13.88 -2.55
N MET A 81 4.39 -14.46 -2.67
CA MET A 81 5.34 -14.09 -3.71
C MET A 81 5.65 -15.27 -4.60
N SER A 82 5.36 -15.14 -5.89
CA SER A 82 5.74 -16.08 -6.94
C SER A 82 7.02 -15.60 -7.62
N LYS A 83 8.09 -16.41 -7.47
CA LYS A 83 9.43 -16.17 -8.02
C LYS A 83 9.77 -17.25 -9.04
N GLY A 84 9.98 -16.89 -10.31
CA GLY A 84 10.41 -17.82 -11.33
C GLY A 84 9.31 -18.57 -12.08
N TYR A 85 8.16 -18.82 -11.50
CA TYR A 85 6.93 -19.21 -12.18
C TYR A 85 5.87 -18.16 -11.92
N ILE A 86 5.41 -17.55 -12.99
CA ILE A 86 4.32 -16.57 -12.96
C ILE A 86 3.12 -17.23 -13.64
N SER A 87 2.01 -17.36 -12.93
CA SER A 87 0.77 -17.87 -13.52
C SER A 87 0.38 -17.01 -14.71
N PRO A 88 -0.14 -17.60 -15.80
CA PRO A 88 -0.66 -16.84 -16.96
C PRO A 88 -1.75 -15.84 -16.61
N ALA A 89 -2.41 -15.99 -15.44
CA ALA A 89 -3.37 -15.01 -14.93
C ALA A 89 -2.72 -13.66 -14.58
N TYR A 90 -1.39 -13.60 -14.40
CA TYR A 90 -0.65 -12.40 -14.04
C TYR A 90 0.35 -12.06 -15.14
N GLY A 91 -0.02 -11.12 -16.01
CA GLY A 91 0.87 -10.59 -17.06
C GLY A 91 1.65 -9.36 -16.62
N SER A 92 2.31 -8.76 -17.59
CA SER A 92 2.91 -7.41 -17.56
C SER A 92 4.19 -7.18 -16.75
N ARG A 93 4.75 -8.17 -16.04
CA ARG A 93 6.02 -8.04 -15.32
C ARG A 93 6.90 -9.28 -15.49
N LEU A 94 8.23 -9.10 -15.33
CA LEU A 94 9.23 -10.11 -15.74
C LEU A 94 9.85 -10.88 -14.58
N SER A 95 9.89 -10.29 -13.38
CA SER A 95 10.69 -10.84 -12.28
C SER A 95 9.85 -11.65 -11.29
N ALA A 96 8.79 -11.05 -10.76
CA ALA A 96 7.97 -11.70 -9.74
C ALA A 96 6.55 -11.12 -9.70
N VAL A 97 5.65 -11.85 -9.06
CA VAL A 97 4.32 -11.38 -8.65
C VAL A 97 4.19 -11.49 -7.14
N THR A 98 3.89 -10.39 -6.49
CA THR A 98 3.60 -10.33 -5.05
C THR A 98 2.13 -9.98 -4.87
N GLN A 99 1.37 -10.88 -4.28
CA GLN A 99 -0.02 -10.68 -3.95
C GLN A 99 -0.15 -10.39 -2.46
N ILE A 100 -0.75 -9.27 -2.13
CA ILE A 100 -1.05 -8.87 -0.76
C ILE A 100 -2.55 -8.85 -0.62
N ARG A 101 -3.06 -9.61 0.35
CA ARG A 101 -4.48 -9.68 0.65
C ARG A 101 -4.75 -9.00 1.98
N THR A 102 -5.71 -8.10 1.98
CA THR A 102 -6.21 -7.50 3.22
C THR A 102 -7.17 -8.45 3.91
N ARG A 103 -7.16 -8.41 5.24
CA ARG A 103 -8.12 -9.17 6.03
C ARG A 103 -9.54 -8.62 5.85
N GLU A 104 -10.50 -9.45 6.13
CA GLU A 104 -11.87 -8.99 6.31
C GLU A 104 -12.06 -8.39 7.70
N GLY A 105 -13.13 -7.62 7.90
CA GLY A 105 -13.59 -7.23 9.22
C GLY A 105 -14.20 -8.41 9.99
N ASP A 106 -14.33 -8.27 11.29
CA ASP A 106 -15.02 -9.26 12.11
C ASP A 106 -16.51 -9.28 11.76
N ARG A 107 -17.07 -10.48 11.54
CA ARG A 107 -18.48 -10.65 11.15
C ARG A 107 -19.43 -10.71 12.34
N HIS A 108 -18.89 -10.71 13.56
CA HIS A 108 -19.68 -10.89 14.79
C HIS A 108 -19.50 -9.77 15.80
N ASN A 109 -18.30 -9.20 15.90
CA ASN A 109 -17.96 -8.21 16.90
C ASN A 109 -17.39 -6.94 16.25
N HIS A 110 -17.71 -5.79 16.82
CA HIS A 110 -17.00 -4.56 16.51
C HIS A 110 -15.66 -4.55 17.21
N ARG A 111 -14.60 -4.26 16.46
CA ARG A 111 -13.25 -4.12 16.96
C ARG A 111 -12.70 -2.76 16.57
N GLN A 112 -11.89 -2.23 17.44
CA GLN A 112 -11.17 -0.99 17.21
C GLN A 112 -9.77 -1.11 17.79
N SER A 113 -8.80 -0.61 17.06
CA SER A 113 -7.44 -0.45 17.54
C SER A 113 -6.93 0.95 17.28
N LEU A 114 -6.09 1.45 18.16
CA LEU A 114 -5.38 2.70 18.00
C LEU A 114 -3.94 2.46 18.42
N THR A 115 -3.03 2.67 17.48
CA THR A 115 -1.59 2.56 17.70
C THR A 115 -0.98 3.95 17.61
N VAL A 116 -0.34 4.36 18.72
CA VAL A 116 0.37 5.62 18.81
C VAL A 116 1.86 5.31 18.88
N GLY A 117 2.55 5.59 17.78
CA GLY A 117 4.02 5.48 17.70
C GLY A 117 4.70 6.84 17.88
N THR A 118 6.01 6.84 17.93
CA THR A 118 6.82 8.06 17.99
C THR A 118 6.77 8.89 16.69
N LEU A 119 6.44 8.25 15.57
CA LEU A 119 6.44 8.83 14.24
C LEU A 119 5.11 8.69 13.52
N SER A 120 4.19 7.84 14.03
CA SER A 120 2.94 7.54 13.35
C SER A 120 1.77 7.38 14.32
N LEU A 121 0.60 7.65 13.79
CA LEU A 121 -0.69 7.35 14.38
C LEU A 121 -1.43 6.43 13.42
N ALA A 122 -1.85 5.28 13.87
CA ALA A 122 -2.63 4.34 13.08
C ALA A 122 -3.89 3.91 13.83
N GLY A 123 -4.99 3.79 13.12
CA GLY A 123 -6.25 3.32 13.67
C GLY A 123 -6.95 2.35 12.74
N THR A 124 -7.60 1.34 13.34
CA THR A 124 -8.42 0.38 12.61
C THR A 124 -9.79 0.28 13.27
N LEU A 125 -10.83 0.22 12.44
CA LEU A 125 -12.20 -0.05 12.84
C LEU A 125 -12.72 -1.18 11.98
N ASP A 126 -13.26 -2.23 12.58
CA ASP A 126 -13.90 -3.30 11.84
C ASP A 126 -15.08 -3.89 12.60
N GLY A 127 -15.98 -4.50 11.88
CA GLY A 127 -17.17 -5.09 12.49
C GLY A 127 -18.16 -5.65 11.49
N PRO A 128 -19.28 -6.21 12.00
CA PRO A 128 -20.30 -6.84 11.18
C PRO A 128 -21.13 -5.81 10.40
N ILE A 129 -21.53 -6.23 9.21
CA ILE A 129 -22.61 -5.63 8.45
C ILE A 129 -23.80 -6.55 8.62
N LYS A 130 -24.94 -5.97 8.99
CA LYS A 130 -26.26 -6.59 9.19
C LYS A 130 -26.29 -8.13 9.24
N PHE A 131 -26.54 -8.67 10.43
CA PHE A 131 -26.82 -10.09 10.71
C PHE A 131 -25.68 -11.09 10.36
N GLY A 132 -24.41 -10.69 10.47
CA GLY A 132 -23.28 -11.59 10.25
C GLY A 132 -23.06 -12.03 8.80
N LYS A 133 -23.82 -11.45 7.85
CA LYS A 133 -23.67 -11.74 6.42
C LYS A 133 -22.50 -11.02 5.76
N GLY A 134 -21.88 -10.11 6.48
CA GLY A 134 -20.76 -9.37 5.95
C GLY A 134 -20.01 -8.62 7.04
N SER A 135 -18.96 -7.95 6.63
CA SER A 135 -18.10 -7.17 7.50
C SER A 135 -17.57 -5.92 6.79
N TYR A 136 -17.18 -4.95 7.58
CA TYR A 136 -16.42 -3.81 7.12
C TYR A 136 -15.07 -3.75 7.84
N LEU A 137 -14.08 -3.19 7.16
CA LEU A 137 -12.77 -2.84 7.69
C LEU A 137 -12.43 -1.44 7.19
N ILE A 138 -12.03 -0.57 8.10
CA ILE A 138 -11.50 0.76 7.79
C ILE A 138 -10.20 0.90 8.56
N SER A 139 -9.15 1.32 7.88
CA SER A 139 -7.85 1.59 8.47
C SER A 139 -7.35 2.93 7.98
N ALA A 140 -6.77 3.70 8.87
CA ALA A 140 -6.09 4.95 8.53
C ALA A 140 -4.75 5.01 9.27
N ARG A 141 -3.73 5.52 8.59
CA ARG A 141 -2.41 5.77 9.15
C ARG A 141 -1.95 7.18 8.73
N TYR A 142 -1.36 7.87 9.68
CA TYR A 142 -0.75 9.17 9.46
C TYR A 142 0.67 9.18 10.03
N PHE A 143 1.64 9.59 9.23
CA PHE A 143 3.05 9.64 9.60
C PHE A 143 3.52 11.09 9.73
N PHE A 144 4.10 11.43 10.87
CA PHE A 144 4.49 12.79 11.24
C PHE A 144 5.91 12.84 11.83
N PRO A 145 6.95 12.60 11.05
CA PRO A 145 8.33 12.60 11.54
C PRO A 145 8.88 14.01 11.83
N GLU A 146 8.04 15.03 11.76
CA GLU A 146 8.45 16.44 11.83
C GLU A 146 9.29 16.77 13.09
N ALA A 147 8.94 16.17 14.25
CA ALA A 147 9.69 16.38 15.46
C ALA A 147 11.14 15.85 15.39
N ILE A 148 11.35 14.71 14.73
CA ILE A 148 12.69 14.13 14.56
C ILE A 148 13.43 14.82 13.41
N LEU A 149 12.74 15.10 12.30
CA LEU A 149 13.33 15.82 11.17
C LEU A 149 13.74 17.23 11.56
N ALA A 150 12.98 17.91 12.40
CA ALA A 150 13.34 19.25 12.88
C ALA A 150 14.64 19.26 13.72
N ILE A 151 14.98 18.16 14.38
CA ILE A 151 16.26 18.00 15.10
C ILE A 151 17.40 17.72 14.11
N ALA A 152 17.14 16.89 13.08
CA ALA A 152 18.14 16.47 12.12
C ALA A 152 18.38 17.54 11.02
N ASN A 153 17.31 18.11 10.47
CA ASN A 153 17.38 19.13 9.44
C ASN A 153 16.09 19.96 9.41
N LYS A 154 16.15 21.22 9.79
CA LYS A 154 15.00 22.14 9.88
C LYS A 154 14.38 22.47 8.50
N ASP A 155 15.12 22.24 7.43
CA ASP A 155 14.73 22.62 6.09
C ASP A 155 13.89 21.55 5.39
N ILE A 156 13.84 20.33 5.97
CA ILE A 156 13.08 19.20 5.40
C ILE A 156 11.81 19.00 6.19
N ARG A 157 10.68 18.98 5.47
CA ARG A 157 9.37 18.54 5.97
C ARG A 157 8.93 17.34 5.17
N TYR A 158 8.47 16.31 5.84
CA TYR A 158 7.98 15.09 5.20
C TYR A 158 6.79 14.54 5.99
N GLY A 159 5.82 13.98 5.30
CA GLY A 159 4.70 13.25 5.89
C GLY A 159 3.99 12.41 4.84
N PHE A 160 3.24 11.43 5.31
CA PHE A 160 2.32 10.66 4.47
C PHE A 160 1.07 10.25 5.24
N TYR A 161 0.07 9.85 4.49
CA TYR A 161 -1.10 9.18 5.04
C TYR A 161 -1.51 8.00 4.16
N ASP A 162 -2.20 7.04 4.79
CA ASP A 162 -2.88 5.92 4.14
C ASP A 162 -4.29 5.78 4.68
N ILE A 163 -5.20 5.44 3.79
CA ILE A 163 -6.56 5.03 4.13
C ILE A 163 -6.88 3.78 3.33
N THR A 164 -7.35 2.75 4.03
CA THR A 164 -7.83 1.51 3.43
C THR A 164 -9.24 1.24 3.91
N GLY A 165 -10.11 0.91 2.98
CA GLY A 165 -11.48 0.48 3.27
C GLY A 165 -11.79 -0.83 2.56
N LYS A 166 -12.46 -1.75 3.25
CA LYS A 166 -12.95 -3.01 2.67
C LYS A 166 -14.33 -3.33 3.20
N LEU A 167 -15.23 -3.66 2.29
CA LEU A 167 -16.55 -4.22 2.59
C LEU A 167 -16.61 -5.62 2.01
N THR A 168 -17.10 -6.57 2.78
CA THR A 168 -17.33 -7.95 2.32
C THR A 168 -18.74 -8.34 2.69
N TYR A 169 -19.48 -8.89 1.74
CA TYR A 169 -20.87 -9.26 1.94
C TYR A 169 -21.23 -10.55 1.20
N ASP A 170 -21.78 -11.52 1.92
CA ASP A 170 -22.28 -12.76 1.34
C ASP A 170 -23.68 -12.53 0.79
N ILE A 171 -23.80 -12.35 -0.52
CA ILE A 171 -25.07 -12.24 -1.23
C ILE A 171 -25.86 -13.54 -1.09
N HIS A 172 -25.16 -14.65 -1.15
CA HIS A 172 -25.67 -16.01 -0.96
C HIS A 172 -24.56 -16.86 -0.32
N ARG A 173 -24.90 -18.06 0.17
CA ARG A 173 -23.94 -18.99 0.80
C ARG A 173 -22.69 -19.28 -0.03
N ASN A 174 -22.81 -19.17 -1.34
CA ASN A 174 -21.75 -19.50 -2.29
C ASN A 174 -21.27 -18.28 -3.11
N HIS A 175 -21.75 -17.08 -2.81
CA HIS A 175 -21.41 -15.87 -3.56
C HIS A 175 -21.07 -14.74 -2.60
N THR A 176 -19.82 -14.34 -2.60
CA THR A 176 -19.30 -13.25 -1.77
C THR A 176 -18.92 -12.07 -2.64
N PHE A 177 -19.47 -10.93 -2.35
CA PHE A 177 -19.12 -9.65 -2.94
C PHE A 177 -18.15 -8.92 -2.03
N SER A 178 -17.14 -8.28 -2.62
CA SER A 178 -16.21 -7.41 -1.89
C SER A 178 -16.01 -6.09 -2.65
N PHE A 179 -15.96 -5.02 -1.88
CA PHE A 179 -15.55 -3.70 -2.35
C PHE A 179 -14.33 -3.27 -1.58
N GLY A 180 -13.27 -2.87 -2.28
CA GLY A 180 -12.00 -2.41 -1.70
C GLY A 180 -11.62 -1.03 -2.20
N VAL A 181 -11.09 -0.21 -1.31
CA VAL A 181 -10.47 1.08 -1.64
C VAL A 181 -9.16 1.23 -0.88
N TYR A 182 -8.19 1.85 -1.53
CA TYR A 182 -6.95 2.31 -0.90
C TYR A 182 -6.62 3.70 -1.44
N SER A 183 -6.16 4.58 -0.57
CA SER A 183 -5.58 5.87 -0.95
C SER A 183 -4.44 6.20 -0.01
N GLY A 184 -3.29 6.56 -0.57
CA GLY A 184 -2.13 7.03 0.18
C GLY A 184 -1.41 8.11 -0.60
N ASP A 185 -0.85 9.06 0.11
CA ASP A 185 -0.13 10.19 -0.47
C ASP A 185 1.05 10.60 0.41
N ASP A 186 2.18 10.81 -0.24
CA ASP A 186 3.42 11.32 0.34
C ASP A 186 3.65 12.77 -0.09
N HIS A 187 4.16 13.54 0.83
CA HIS A 187 4.59 14.91 0.55
C HIS A 187 5.92 15.19 1.23
N MET A 188 6.84 15.75 0.49
CA MET A 188 8.10 16.25 0.98
C MET A 188 8.31 17.68 0.51
N LYS A 189 8.81 18.52 1.39
CA LYS A 189 9.29 19.87 1.09
C LYS A 189 10.70 20.02 1.64
N ASN A 190 11.57 20.56 0.82
CA ASN A 190 12.94 20.91 1.18
C ASN A 190 13.14 22.40 0.89
N LYS A 191 13.36 23.17 1.92
CA LYS A 191 13.62 24.61 1.82
C LYS A 191 15.09 24.86 2.10
N LYS A 192 15.81 25.33 1.08
CA LYS A 192 17.23 25.67 1.21
C LYS A 192 17.48 27.02 0.59
N ASP A 193 18.01 27.96 1.39
CA ASP A 193 18.33 29.33 1.00
C ASP A 193 17.12 30.01 0.33
N HIS A 194 17.21 30.31 -0.95
CA HIS A 194 16.19 30.98 -1.77
C HIS A 194 15.33 30.00 -2.58
N ALA A 195 15.49 28.68 -2.40
CA ALA A 195 14.75 27.68 -3.14
C ALA A 195 13.90 26.79 -2.23
N GLU A 196 12.65 26.54 -2.61
CA GLU A 196 11.79 25.54 -2.01
C GLU A 196 11.45 24.47 -3.06
N ASN A 197 11.83 23.22 -2.80
CA ASN A 197 11.51 22.08 -3.66
C ASN A 197 10.50 21.19 -2.96
N GLY A 198 9.38 20.93 -3.63
CA GLY A 198 8.34 20.02 -3.19
C GLY A 198 8.30 18.76 -4.07
N PHE A 199 8.18 17.60 -3.44
CA PHE A 199 7.94 16.32 -4.11
C PHE A 199 6.76 15.63 -3.44
N GLY A 200 5.93 14.99 -4.24
CA GLY A 200 4.81 14.21 -3.74
C GLY A 200 4.45 13.09 -4.69
N TRP A 201 3.99 11.99 -4.13
CA TRP A 201 3.48 10.86 -4.90
C TRP A 201 2.35 10.16 -4.13
N GLY A 202 1.44 9.57 -4.87
CA GLY A 202 0.33 8.88 -4.25
C GLY A 202 -0.30 7.85 -5.16
N ASN A 203 -0.93 6.85 -4.53
CA ASN A 203 -1.78 5.87 -5.19
C ASN A 203 -3.21 6.00 -4.68
N THR A 204 -4.17 5.77 -5.57
CA THR A 204 -5.56 5.54 -5.19
C THR A 204 -6.07 4.36 -5.98
N THR A 205 -6.69 3.39 -5.31
CA THR A 205 -7.29 2.23 -5.96
C THR A 205 -8.71 2.01 -5.48
N ALA A 206 -9.53 1.45 -6.37
CA ALA A 206 -10.86 0.97 -6.03
C ALA A 206 -11.10 -0.36 -6.77
N SER A 207 -11.78 -1.29 -6.13
CA SER A 207 -12.10 -2.59 -6.73
C SER A 207 -13.47 -3.10 -6.31
N LEU A 208 -14.10 -3.83 -7.24
CA LEU A 208 -15.29 -4.63 -7.01
C LEU A 208 -14.96 -6.05 -7.36
N ARG A 209 -15.26 -6.99 -6.49
CA ARG A 209 -14.91 -8.40 -6.64
C ARG A 209 -16.11 -9.27 -6.29
N LEU A 210 -16.39 -10.26 -7.13
CA LEU A 210 -17.39 -11.28 -6.92
C LEU A 210 -16.73 -12.66 -6.96
N GLU A 211 -16.71 -13.33 -5.83
CA GLU A 211 -16.31 -14.73 -5.74
C GLU A 211 -17.54 -15.62 -5.72
N SER A 212 -17.54 -16.65 -6.55
CA SER A 212 -18.64 -17.57 -6.69
C SER A 212 -18.16 -19.02 -6.65
N ARG A 213 -18.76 -19.81 -5.78
CA ARG A 213 -18.59 -21.27 -5.76
C ARG A 213 -19.83 -21.90 -6.37
N TRP A 214 -19.74 -22.33 -7.60
CA TRP A 214 -20.86 -22.95 -8.33
C TRP A 214 -21.11 -24.38 -7.87
N ASN A 215 -20.03 -25.12 -7.63
CA ASN A 215 -20.06 -26.47 -7.08
C ASN A 215 -18.71 -26.80 -6.41
N ASN A 216 -18.48 -28.07 -6.05
CA ASN A 216 -17.23 -28.49 -5.39
C ASN A 216 -15.99 -28.35 -6.27
N ASN A 217 -16.15 -28.34 -7.59
CA ASN A 217 -15.04 -28.34 -8.56
C ASN A 217 -14.92 -27.03 -9.34
N LEU A 218 -15.96 -26.18 -9.30
CA LEU A 218 -15.99 -24.94 -10.08
C LEU A 218 -16.12 -23.73 -9.15
N ARG A 219 -15.12 -22.86 -9.24
CA ARG A 219 -15.11 -21.53 -8.62
C ARG A 219 -14.83 -20.49 -9.68
N SER A 220 -15.43 -19.34 -9.56
CA SER A 220 -15.13 -18.19 -10.40
C SER A 220 -14.82 -16.97 -9.54
N LEU A 221 -13.93 -16.16 -10.04
CA LEU A 221 -13.61 -14.84 -9.55
C LEU A 221 -13.80 -13.86 -10.70
N VAL A 222 -14.60 -12.83 -10.46
CA VAL A 222 -14.72 -11.68 -11.36
C VAL A 222 -14.35 -10.46 -10.56
N ALA A 223 -13.39 -9.69 -11.05
CA ALA A 223 -12.97 -8.45 -10.43
C ALA A 223 -12.86 -7.35 -11.47
N VAL A 224 -13.30 -6.16 -11.12
CA VAL A 224 -13.04 -4.93 -11.87
C VAL A 224 -12.33 -3.96 -10.95
N TYR A 225 -11.37 -3.23 -11.49
CA TYR A 225 -10.59 -2.31 -10.69
C TYR A 225 -10.23 -1.03 -11.44
N TYR A 226 -9.96 -0.04 -10.64
CA TYR A 226 -9.35 1.22 -11.05
C TYR A 226 -8.13 1.49 -10.17
N THR A 227 -7.03 1.91 -10.78
CA THR A 227 -5.86 2.41 -10.06
C THR A 227 -5.39 3.73 -10.65
N TYR A 228 -4.98 4.62 -9.77
CA TYR A 228 -4.50 5.95 -10.09
C TYR A 228 -3.18 6.19 -9.38
N LEU A 229 -2.19 6.63 -10.14
CA LEU A 229 -0.88 7.08 -9.64
C LEU A 229 -0.69 8.54 -9.96
N GLN A 230 -0.20 9.28 -9.01
CA GLN A 230 0.19 10.67 -9.19
C GLN A 230 1.62 10.91 -8.65
N ASN A 231 2.46 11.57 -9.45
CA ASN A 231 3.74 12.12 -9.02
C ASN A 231 3.72 13.62 -9.25
N ARG A 232 4.18 14.38 -8.26
CA ARG A 232 4.20 15.85 -8.27
C ARG A 232 5.60 16.34 -7.95
N GLN A 233 6.05 17.35 -8.68
CA GLN A 233 7.26 18.10 -8.41
C GLN A 233 6.93 19.59 -8.46
N GLU A 234 7.31 20.31 -7.42
CA GLU A 234 7.14 21.75 -7.28
C GLU A 234 8.50 22.38 -7.00
N THR A 235 8.80 23.48 -7.63
CA THR A 235 10.03 24.22 -7.41
C THR A 235 9.70 25.70 -7.34
N GLU A 236 10.10 26.37 -6.28
CA GLU A 236 9.94 27.80 -6.10
C GLU A 236 11.30 28.42 -5.80
N PHE A 237 11.71 29.42 -6.59
CA PHE A 237 12.90 30.22 -6.34
C PHE A 237 12.48 31.61 -5.94
N LYS A 238 13.01 32.12 -4.82
CA LYS A 238 12.81 33.49 -4.34
C LYS A 238 14.17 34.16 -4.25
N ASP A 239 14.39 35.17 -5.04
CA ASP A 239 15.57 36.01 -5.00
C ASP A 239 15.14 37.47 -5.04
N ASP A 240 15.79 38.33 -4.28
CA ASP A 240 15.54 39.78 -4.07
C ASP A 240 14.51 40.44 -5.02
N GLY A 241 13.20 40.18 -4.74
CA GLY A 241 12.10 40.76 -5.52
C GLY A 241 11.66 39.94 -6.75
N PHE A 242 12.30 38.82 -7.04
CA PHE A 242 11.93 37.89 -8.12
C PHE A 242 11.46 36.55 -7.54
N SER A 243 10.30 36.11 -7.95
CA SER A 243 9.80 34.75 -7.62
C SER A 243 9.52 34.02 -8.91
N ASN A 244 10.17 32.86 -9.09
CA ASN A 244 9.89 31.95 -10.19
C ASN A 244 9.34 30.64 -9.63
N TRP A 245 8.24 30.19 -10.19
CA TRP A 245 7.53 29.01 -9.72
C TRP A 245 7.27 28.02 -10.86
N GLY A 246 7.52 26.76 -10.62
CA GLY A 246 7.26 25.68 -11.56
C GLY A 246 6.60 24.47 -10.87
N LYS A 247 5.60 23.90 -11.53
CA LYS A 247 4.93 22.69 -11.08
C LYS A 247 4.80 21.68 -12.22
N THR A 248 5.26 20.46 -11.97
CA THR A 248 5.09 19.34 -12.90
C THR A 248 4.30 18.23 -12.22
N THR A 249 3.30 17.70 -12.89
CA THR A 249 2.47 16.61 -12.37
C THR A 249 2.31 15.54 -13.43
N PHE A 250 2.70 14.30 -13.09
CA PHE A 250 2.45 13.12 -13.90
C PHE A 250 1.31 12.32 -13.27
N LYS A 251 0.35 11.90 -14.10
CA LYS A 251 -0.81 11.13 -13.69
C LYS A 251 -0.95 9.90 -14.57
N THR A 252 -1.21 8.76 -13.95
CA THR A 252 -1.49 7.51 -14.65
C THR A 252 -2.82 6.96 -14.15
N HIS A 253 -3.67 6.55 -15.08
CA HIS A 253 -4.96 5.92 -14.81
C HIS A 253 -4.98 4.56 -15.49
N GLU A 254 -5.38 3.53 -14.77
CA GLU A 254 -5.58 2.20 -15.31
C GLU A 254 -6.92 1.64 -14.87
N PHE A 255 -7.62 1.03 -15.81
CA PHE A 255 -8.84 0.26 -15.57
C PHE A 255 -8.56 -1.17 -16.00
N GLY A 256 -9.04 -2.12 -15.24
CA GLY A 256 -8.86 -3.52 -15.57
C GLY A 256 -9.98 -4.41 -15.07
N ALA A 257 -10.00 -5.61 -15.65
CA ALA A 257 -10.89 -6.69 -15.24
C ALA A 257 -10.12 -8.01 -15.22
N ARG A 258 -10.51 -8.92 -14.35
CA ARG A 258 -9.96 -10.27 -14.18
C ARG A 258 -11.05 -11.27 -13.90
#